data_550dae6df4ee3eb6fabeb7b0ec59e0ae
#
_entry.id   550dae6df4ee3eb6fabeb7b0ec59e0ae
#
_cell.length_a   1.000
_cell.length_b   1.000
_cell.length_c   1.000
_cell.angle_alpha   90.00
_cell.angle_beta   90.00
_cell.angle_gamma   90.00
#
_symmetry.space_group_name_H-M   'P 1'
#
loop_
_entity.id
_entity.type
_entity.pdbx_description
1 polymer ?
#
loop_
_entity_poly.entity_id
_entity_poly.type
_entity_poly.pdbx_seq_one_letter_code
_entity_poly.pdbx_strand_id
1 'polypeptide(L)'
;RHVFSPSISLSYKPDFGDPRYGFYEKYTYRNEYGEDVEYSYSPYSRLMFGTAPAGESGSIGFDFKNNLEMKVKSESDSTGFKKISLIDDLGINFSYNMMADSMRWSMINTNIRLKLSKSYTLSLNATWDPYMYELDKNDRPVAVNKLRVLNGKGIGKLQSTGTSFSYSINQDTFKKLFGKKEADDKEKKGNKDTEANLPDDGTLGRNPNET
;
A
#
# COMPACT_ATOMS: atom_id res chain seq x y z
N ARG A 1 -4.95 21.15 -7.77
CA ARG A 1 -5.93 20.20 -8.34
C ARG A 1 -6.22 19.12 -7.29
N HIS A 2 -7.50 18.89 -7.03
CA HIS A 2 -7.97 17.78 -6.21
C HIS A 2 -8.71 16.79 -7.12
N VAL A 3 -8.41 15.51 -7.00
CA VAL A 3 -9.07 14.43 -7.72
C VAL A 3 -9.64 13.47 -6.69
N PHE A 4 -10.96 13.28 -6.74
CA PHE A 4 -11.68 12.31 -5.93
C PHE A 4 -12.21 11.21 -6.84
N SER A 5 -11.89 9.96 -6.53
CA SER A 5 -12.25 8.78 -7.33
C SER A 5 -12.93 7.75 -6.43
N PRO A 6 -14.26 7.81 -6.30
CA PRO A 6 -15.01 6.79 -5.57
C PRO A 6 -15.18 5.54 -6.45
N SER A 7 -15.14 4.38 -5.83
CA SER A 7 -15.47 3.10 -6.44
C SER A 7 -16.38 2.30 -5.52
N ILE A 8 -17.44 1.72 -6.08
CA ILE A 8 -18.35 0.83 -5.38
C ILE A 8 -18.38 -0.48 -6.16
N SER A 9 -18.16 -1.59 -5.48
CA SER A 9 -18.19 -2.93 -6.05
C SER A 9 -19.25 -3.79 -5.35
N LEU A 10 -19.94 -4.62 -6.12
CA LEU A 10 -20.86 -5.62 -5.62
C LEU A 10 -20.32 -7.00 -5.99
N SER A 11 -20.19 -7.87 -5.01
CA SER A 11 -19.87 -9.28 -5.19
C SER A 11 -20.98 -10.12 -4.59
N TYR A 12 -21.49 -11.08 -5.37
CA TYR A 12 -22.51 -12.03 -4.93
C TYR A 12 -22.19 -13.41 -5.45
N LYS A 13 -22.28 -14.39 -4.58
CA LYS A 13 -22.12 -15.80 -4.89
C LYS A 13 -23.30 -16.54 -4.29
N PRO A 14 -24.13 -17.24 -5.09
CA PRO A 14 -25.22 -18.08 -4.59
C PRO A 14 -24.67 -19.28 -3.81
N ASP A 15 -25.51 -19.89 -3.01
CA ASP A 15 -25.19 -21.15 -2.35
C ASP A 15 -25.23 -22.30 -3.35
N PHE A 16 -24.08 -22.72 -3.88
CA PHE A 16 -23.96 -23.88 -4.73
C PHE A 16 -24.13 -25.21 -3.97
N GLY A 17 -24.23 -25.18 -2.64
CA GLY A 17 -24.62 -26.31 -1.81
C GLY A 17 -26.12 -26.65 -1.90
N ASP A 18 -26.92 -25.73 -2.44
CA ASP A 18 -28.36 -25.99 -2.67
C ASP A 18 -28.53 -27.09 -3.73
N PRO A 19 -29.37 -28.13 -3.45
CA PRO A 19 -29.61 -29.24 -4.36
C PRO A 19 -30.05 -28.86 -5.77
N ARG A 20 -30.70 -27.70 -5.95
CA ARG A 20 -31.12 -27.21 -7.29
C ARG A 20 -29.97 -27.00 -8.27
N TYR A 21 -28.75 -26.78 -7.79
CA TYR A 21 -27.58 -26.63 -8.64
C TYR A 21 -26.88 -27.94 -9.01
N GLY A 22 -27.20 -29.06 -8.32
CA GLY A 22 -26.66 -30.39 -8.62
C GLY A 22 -25.20 -30.60 -8.31
N PHE A 23 -24.57 -29.71 -7.56
CA PHE A 23 -23.15 -29.83 -7.14
C PHE A 23 -22.98 -30.65 -5.85
N TYR A 24 -24.05 -30.78 -5.08
CA TYR A 24 -24.05 -31.49 -3.80
C TYR A 24 -25.22 -32.46 -3.72
N GLU A 25 -24.96 -33.60 -3.13
CA GLU A 25 -25.93 -34.60 -2.77
C GLU A 25 -26.00 -34.75 -1.26
N LYS A 26 -27.15 -35.12 -0.76
CA LYS A 26 -27.40 -35.32 0.67
C LYS A 26 -27.87 -36.71 0.93
N TYR A 27 -27.38 -37.34 1.97
CA TYR A 27 -27.93 -38.59 2.49
C TYR A 27 -28.00 -38.52 4.01
N THR A 28 -29.00 -39.22 4.55
CA THR A 28 -29.18 -39.33 6.00
C THR A 28 -28.66 -40.66 6.47
N TYR A 29 -27.86 -40.65 7.50
CA TYR A 29 -27.39 -41.87 8.16
C TYR A 29 -27.67 -41.78 9.67
N ARG A 30 -27.85 -42.95 10.31
CA ARG A 30 -28.05 -43.02 11.75
C ARG A 30 -26.71 -43.13 12.44
N ASN A 31 -26.42 -42.21 13.37
CA ASN A 31 -25.17 -42.18 14.13
C ASN A 31 -25.18 -43.27 15.26
N GLU A 32 -24.08 -43.45 15.95
CA GLU A 32 -23.92 -44.39 17.07
C GLU A 32 -24.86 -44.09 18.27
N TYR A 33 -25.39 -42.87 18.35
CA TYR A 33 -26.32 -42.44 19.39
C TYR A 33 -27.79 -42.62 18.96
N GLY A 34 -28.03 -43.18 17.78
CA GLY A 34 -29.37 -43.41 17.26
C GLY A 34 -30.07 -42.19 16.66
N GLU A 35 -29.31 -41.12 16.41
CA GLU A 35 -29.80 -39.87 15.80
C GLU A 35 -29.63 -39.92 14.28
N ASP A 36 -30.59 -39.41 13.54
CA ASP A 36 -30.53 -39.27 12.08
C ASP A 36 -29.74 -38.02 11.74
N VAL A 37 -28.56 -38.18 11.14
CA VAL A 37 -27.66 -37.12 10.74
C VAL A 37 -27.66 -36.96 9.24
N GLU A 38 -27.93 -35.77 8.74
CA GLU A 38 -27.84 -35.42 7.31
C GLU A 38 -26.37 -35.10 6.96
N TYR A 39 -25.85 -35.80 5.97
CA TYR A 39 -24.51 -35.56 5.44
C TYR A 39 -24.57 -35.06 4.00
N SER A 40 -23.92 -33.94 3.73
CA SER A 40 -23.83 -33.36 2.38
C SER A 40 -22.42 -33.61 1.81
N TYR A 41 -22.36 -34.13 0.62
CA TYR A 41 -21.10 -34.38 -0.09
C TYR A 41 -21.21 -33.92 -1.55
N SER A 42 -20.09 -33.67 -2.17
CA SER A 42 -20.03 -33.39 -3.60
C SER A 42 -19.35 -34.54 -4.34
N PRO A 43 -20.02 -35.15 -5.36
CA PRO A 43 -19.40 -36.15 -6.21
C PRO A 43 -18.23 -35.61 -7.02
N TYR A 44 -18.11 -34.29 -7.15
CA TYR A 44 -17.06 -33.61 -7.91
C TYR A 44 -15.78 -33.31 -7.08
N SER A 45 -15.78 -33.60 -5.77
CA SER A 45 -14.68 -33.27 -4.85
C SER A 45 -13.31 -33.85 -5.24
N ARG A 46 -13.28 -34.93 -6.01
CA ARG A 46 -12.05 -35.61 -6.49
C ARG A 46 -11.69 -35.28 -7.93
N LEU A 47 -12.47 -34.44 -8.60
CA LEU A 47 -12.21 -34.04 -9.98
C LEU A 47 -11.19 -32.91 -10.05
N MET A 48 -10.60 -32.70 -11.25
CA MET A 48 -9.54 -31.73 -11.50
C MET A 48 -9.91 -30.28 -11.10
N PHE A 49 -11.18 -29.89 -11.26
CA PHE A 49 -11.66 -28.55 -10.93
C PHE A 49 -12.27 -28.43 -9.52
N GLY A 50 -12.30 -29.55 -8.76
CA GLY A 50 -12.85 -29.57 -7.41
C GLY A 50 -14.38 -29.36 -7.39
N THR A 51 -14.87 -28.91 -6.25
CA THR A 51 -16.29 -28.70 -5.96
C THR A 51 -16.62 -27.20 -5.97
N ALA A 52 -17.78 -26.84 -6.50
CA ALA A 52 -18.33 -25.49 -6.36
C ALA A 52 -18.49 -25.13 -4.86
N PRO A 53 -18.12 -23.92 -4.45
CA PRO A 53 -18.14 -23.56 -3.03
C PRO A 53 -19.56 -23.47 -2.48
N ALA A 54 -19.86 -24.23 -1.43
CA ALA A 54 -21.11 -24.13 -0.69
C ALA A 54 -21.19 -22.84 0.13
N GLY A 55 -22.41 -22.46 0.48
CA GLY A 55 -22.72 -21.26 1.26
C GLY A 55 -22.85 -20.01 0.40
N GLU A 56 -23.86 -19.23 0.71
CA GLU A 56 -24.12 -17.94 0.10
C GLU A 56 -23.13 -16.88 0.63
N SER A 57 -22.63 -16.02 -0.25
CA SER A 57 -21.83 -14.87 0.17
C SER A 57 -22.16 -13.65 -0.68
N GLY A 58 -22.18 -12.49 -0.04
CA GLY A 58 -22.48 -11.24 -0.72
C GLY A 58 -21.81 -10.07 0.00
N SER A 59 -21.16 -9.20 -0.74
CA SER A 59 -20.52 -8.02 -0.16
C SER A 59 -20.59 -6.82 -1.09
N ILE A 60 -20.70 -5.63 -0.48
CA ILE A 60 -20.57 -4.36 -1.16
C ILE A 60 -19.25 -3.75 -0.67
N GLY A 61 -18.31 -3.52 -1.59
CA GLY A 61 -17.06 -2.87 -1.32
C GLY A 61 -17.12 -1.38 -1.65
N PHE A 62 -16.52 -0.55 -0.80
CA PHE A 62 -16.37 0.89 -0.96
C PHE A 62 -14.89 1.23 -0.96
N ASP A 63 -14.43 1.93 -1.99
CA ASP A 63 -13.07 2.40 -2.13
C ASP A 63 -13.11 3.88 -2.55
N PHE A 64 -12.49 4.73 -1.73
CA PHE A 64 -12.41 6.17 -1.97
C PHE A 64 -10.96 6.58 -2.08
N LYS A 65 -10.57 7.08 -3.24
CA LYS A 65 -9.22 7.59 -3.49
C LYS A 65 -9.24 9.09 -3.69
N ASN A 66 -8.29 9.76 -3.04
CA ASN A 66 -8.09 11.19 -3.15
C ASN A 66 -6.64 11.48 -3.51
N ASN A 67 -6.44 12.39 -4.43
CA ASN A 67 -5.12 12.88 -4.81
C ASN A 67 -5.14 14.41 -4.78
N LEU A 68 -4.14 15.03 -4.16
CA LEU A 68 -4.03 16.47 -4.03
C LEU A 68 -2.71 16.96 -4.62
N GLU A 69 -2.81 17.71 -5.72
CA GLU A 69 -1.69 18.32 -6.42
C GLU A 69 -1.72 19.85 -6.27
N MET A 70 -0.55 20.44 -6.11
CA MET A 70 -0.34 21.89 -6.11
C MET A 70 0.52 22.30 -7.31
N LYS A 71 0.20 23.43 -7.94
CA LYS A 71 1.07 24.09 -8.91
C LYS A 71 1.84 25.21 -8.20
N VAL A 72 3.15 25.18 -8.33
CA VAL A 72 4.05 26.21 -7.79
C VAL A 72 4.76 26.91 -8.96
N LYS A 73 4.90 28.22 -8.88
CA LYS A 73 5.69 28.99 -9.85
C LYS A 73 7.15 28.53 -9.80
N SER A 74 7.74 28.22 -10.94
CA SER A 74 9.12 27.75 -11.06
C SER A 74 9.76 28.38 -12.29
N GLU A 75 10.83 29.11 -12.11
CA GLU A 75 11.58 29.73 -13.20
C GLU A 75 12.45 28.71 -13.97
N SER A 76 12.66 27.54 -13.41
CA SER A 76 13.45 26.46 -14.00
C SER A 76 12.67 25.51 -14.91
N ASP A 77 11.36 25.71 -15.05
CA ASP A 77 10.50 24.86 -15.87
C ASP A 77 10.06 25.65 -17.13
N SER A 78 10.08 25.01 -18.30
CA SER A 78 9.70 25.62 -19.57
C SER A 78 8.26 26.15 -19.62
N THR A 79 7.39 25.66 -18.72
CA THR A 79 5.99 26.09 -18.57
C THR A 79 5.80 27.16 -17.50
N GLY A 80 6.86 27.59 -16.79
CA GLY A 80 6.80 28.54 -15.67
C GLY A 80 6.15 28.00 -14.40
N PHE A 81 5.68 26.73 -14.39
CA PHE A 81 4.99 26.12 -13.27
C PHE A 81 5.45 24.67 -13.05
N LYS A 82 5.73 24.33 -11.81
CA LYS A 82 6.03 22.96 -11.38
C LYS A 82 4.83 22.37 -10.63
N LYS A 83 4.44 21.16 -10.99
CA LYS A 83 3.45 20.38 -10.24
C LYS A 83 4.12 19.65 -9.09
N ILE A 84 3.55 19.79 -7.91
CA ILE A 84 3.98 19.07 -6.69
C ILE A 84 2.77 18.31 -6.18
N SER A 85 2.90 17.00 -6.03
CA SER A 85 1.90 16.18 -5.34
C SER A 85 2.08 16.39 -3.84
N LEU A 86 1.06 16.92 -3.16
CA LEU A 86 1.03 17.07 -1.71
C LEU A 86 0.62 15.76 -1.07
N ILE A 87 -0.48 15.18 -1.56
CA ILE A 87 -0.98 13.86 -1.18
C ILE A 87 -1.06 13.05 -2.47
N ASP A 88 -0.17 12.09 -2.61
CA ASP A 88 -0.11 11.25 -3.81
C ASP A 88 -1.26 10.25 -3.82
N ASP A 89 -1.63 9.75 -2.64
CA ASP A 89 -2.77 8.87 -2.44
C ASP A 89 -3.30 9.01 -1.02
N LEU A 90 -4.60 9.26 -0.88
CA LEU A 90 -5.36 9.14 0.35
C LEU A 90 -6.50 8.18 0.07
N GLY A 91 -6.33 6.93 0.45
CA GLY A 91 -7.30 5.86 0.27
C GLY A 91 -8.08 5.56 1.55
N ILE A 92 -9.37 5.27 1.39
CA ILE A 92 -10.24 4.75 2.44
C ILE A 92 -11.00 3.59 1.84
N ASN A 93 -10.90 2.41 2.43
CA ASN A 93 -11.64 1.25 1.97
C ASN A 93 -12.30 0.51 3.13
N PHE A 94 -13.50 0.01 2.88
CA PHE A 94 -14.28 -0.83 3.78
C PHE A 94 -15.34 -1.58 2.98
N SER A 95 -15.96 -2.58 3.58
CA SER A 95 -17.00 -3.37 2.94
C SER A 95 -18.17 -3.65 3.87
N TYR A 96 -19.31 -3.95 3.27
CA TYR A 96 -20.52 -4.39 3.93
C TYR A 96 -20.83 -5.82 3.51
N ASN A 97 -20.89 -6.74 4.46
CA ASN A 97 -21.28 -8.13 4.21
C ASN A 97 -22.81 -8.23 4.32
N MET A 98 -23.46 -8.58 3.21
CA MET A 98 -24.91 -8.68 3.12
C MET A 98 -25.47 -9.94 3.80
N MET A 99 -24.65 -11.00 3.86
CA MET A 99 -25.07 -12.33 4.34
C MET A 99 -24.71 -12.59 5.82
N ALA A 100 -23.96 -11.67 6.46
CA ALA A 100 -23.65 -11.80 7.87
C ALA A 100 -24.88 -11.48 8.75
N ASP A 101 -25.10 -12.26 9.81
CA ASP A 101 -26.20 -12.01 10.76
C ASP A 101 -25.95 -10.79 11.63
N SER A 102 -24.69 -10.54 11.99
CA SER A 102 -24.25 -9.42 12.82
C SER A 102 -22.90 -8.88 12.35
N MET A 103 -22.52 -7.68 12.80
CA MET A 103 -21.25 -7.04 12.50
C MET A 103 -20.94 -7.00 10.99
N ARG A 104 -21.90 -6.54 10.22
CA ARG A 104 -21.88 -6.56 8.75
C ARG A 104 -20.82 -5.67 8.12
N TRP A 105 -20.33 -4.64 8.82
CA TRP A 105 -19.29 -3.75 8.34
C TRP A 105 -17.91 -4.28 8.64
N SER A 106 -17.03 -4.25 7.65
CA SER A 106 -15.62 -4.58 7.85
C SER A 106 -14.90 -3.47 8.62
N MET A 107 -13.68 -3.74 9.02
CA MET A 107 -12.76 -2.68 9.46
C MET A 107 -12.55 -1.67 8.33
N ILE A 108 -12.37 -0.41 8.72
CA ILE A 108 -12.07 0.69 7.81
C ILE A 108 -10.55 0.79 7.70
N ASN A 109 -10.02 0.61 6.50
CA ASN A 109 -8.60 0.80 6.24
C ASN A 109 -8.38 2.16 5.60
N THR A 110 -7.41 2.89 6.12
CA THR A 110 -6.98 4.18 5.59
C THR A 110 -5.51 4.12 5.22
N ASN A 111 -5.15 4.64 4.07
CA ASN A 111 -3.77 4.77 3.63
C ASN A 111 -3.51 6.19 3.15
N ILE A 112 -2.39 6.75 3.57
CA ILE A 112 -1.94 8.08 3.14
C ILE A 112 -0.53 7.92 2.59
N ARG A 113 -0.32 8.32 1.35
CA ARG A 113 0.99 8.36 0.72
C ARG A 113 1.37 9.79 0.38
N LEU A 114 2.44 10.25 1.02
CA LEU A 114 2.98 11.59 0.88
C LEU A 114 4.29 11.53 0.09
N LYS A 115 4.37 12.26 -1.00
CA LYS A 115 5.60 12.46 -1.76
C LYS A 115 6.27 13.74 -1.30
N LEU A 116 7.15 13.64 -0.29
CA LEU A 116 7.82 14.81 0.29
C LEU A 116 8.92 15.36 -0.63
N SER A 117 9.51 14.50 -1.47
CA SER A 117 10.45 14.91 -2.52
C SER A 117 10.40 13.92 -3.69
N LYS A 118 11.20 14.19 -4.76
CA LYS A 118 11.34 13.24 -5.89
C LYS A 118 11.90 11.87 -5.44
N SER A 119 12.67 11.85 -4.36
CA SER A 119 13.35 10.65 -3.85
C SER A 119 12.79 10.12 -2.54
N TYR A 120 11.89 10.84 -1.88
CA TYR A 120 11.38 10.46 -0.56
C TYR A 120 9.86 10.36 -0.54
N THR A 121 9.38 9.17 -0.20
CA THR A 121 7.95 8.87 -0.05
C THR A 121 7.70 8.32 1.35
N LEU A 122 6.69 8.86 2.02
CA LEU A 122 6.20 8.42 3.31
C LEU A 122 4.80 7.81 3.13
N SER A 123 4.59 6.61 3.63
CA SER A 123 3.27 5.96 3.65
C SER A 123 2.84 5.68 5.08
N LEU A 124 1.62 6.05 5.39
CA LEU A 124 0.96 5.84 6.67
C LEU A 124 -0.29 5.00 6.42
N ASN A 125 -0.44 3.93 7.18
CA ASN A 125 -1.61 3.07 7.13
C ASN A 125 -2.25 3.00 8.51
N ALA A 126 -3.58 2.97 8.56
CA ALA A 126 -4.31 2.78 9.79
C ALA A 126 -5.56 1.93 9.55
N THR A 127 -5.87 1.08 10.51
CA THR A 127 -7.06 0.23 10.51
C THR A 127 -7.94 0.62 11.70
N TRP A 128 -9.21 0.84 11.42
CA TRP A 128 -10.19 1.33 12.39
C TRP A 128 -11.34 0.33 12.50
N ASP A 129 -11.71 0.01 13.73
CA ASP A 129 -12.90 -0.80 14.01
C ASP A 129 -14.13 0.12 14.14
N PRO A 130 -15.16 -0.04 13.28
CA PRO A 130 -16.35 0.78 13.33
C PRO A 130 -17.27 0.49 14.53
N TYR A 131 -17.04 -0.60 15.26
CA TYR A 131 -17.92 -1.06 16.32
C TYR A 131 -17.58 -0.51 17.70
N MET A 132 -18.58 -0.49 18.56
CA MET A 132 -18.41 -0.20 19.99
C MET A 132 -17.95 -1.45 20.72
N TYR A 133 -17.29 -1.21 21.87
CA TYR A 133 -16.86 -2.27 22.78
C TYR A 133 -17.61 -2.08 24.10
N GLU A 134 -18.14 -3.16 24.63
CA GLU A 134 -18.74 -3.26 25.95
C GLU A 134 -18.00 -4.33 26.77
N LEU A 135 -18.03 -4.24 28.10
CA LEU A 135 -17.39 -5.24 28.94
C LEU A 135 -18.31 -6.45 29.07
N ASP A 136 -17.75 -7.65 28.87
CA ASP A 136 -18.43 -8.91 29.15
C ASP A 136 -18.45 -9.18 30.68
N LYS A 137 -19.17 -10.23 31.12
CA LYS A 137 -19.26 -10.70 32.50
C LYS A 137 -17.91 -10.93 33.19
N ASN A 138 -16.85 -11.06 32.41
CA ASN A 138 -15.46 -11.27 32.84
C ASN A 138 -14.59 -10.02 32.74
N ASP A 139 -15.19 -8.81 32.63
CA ASP A 139 -14.50 -7.53 32.42
C ASP A 139 -13.61 -7.48 31.16
N ARG A 140 -13.93 -8.30 30.14
CA ARG A 140 -13.23 -8.30 28.86
C ARG A 140 -13.95 -7.41 27.84
N PRO A 141 -13.24 -6.54 27.13
CA PRO A 141 -13.84 -5.72 26.08
C PRO A 141 -14.24 -6.60 24.88
N VAL A 142 -15.53 -6.69 24.61
CA VAL A 142 -16.10 -7.42 23.49
C VAL A 142 -16.78 -6.43 22.53
N ALA A 143 -16.54 -6.60 21.24
CA ALA A 143 -17.19 -5.78 20.23
C ALA A 143 -18.69 -6.11 20.18
N VAL A 144 -19.52 -5.08 20.14
CA VAL A 144 -20.98 -5.19 20.05
C VAL A 144 -21.47 -4.62 18.71
N ASN A 145 -22.59 -5.14 18.22
CA ASN A 145 -23.18 -4.72 16.94
C ASN A 145 -23.80 -3.30 17.01
N LYS A 146 -23.01 -2.32 17.47
CA LYS A 146 -23.37 -0.90 17.55
C LYS A 146 -22.26 -0.09 16.89
N LEU A 147 -22.62 0.69 15.86
CA LEU A 147 -21.64 1.53 15.15
C LEU A 147 -21.27 2.76 15.99
N ARG A 148 -19.99 3.05 16.09
CA ARG A 148 -19.45 4.22 16.81
C ARG A 148 -19.93 5.54 16.21
N VAL A 149 -20.02 5.62 14.89
CA VAL A 149 -20.45 6.83 14.16
C VAL A 149 -21.86 7.23 14.53
N LEU A 150 -22.78 6.27 14.67
CA LEU A 150 -24.17 6.53 15.02
C LEU A 150 -24.34 6.95 16.50
N ASN A 151 -23.36 6.66 17.34
CA ASN A 151 -23.34 7.00 18.76
C ASN A 151 -22.43 8.21 19.07
N GLY A 152 -22.02 8.98 18.06
CA GLY A 152 -21.20 10.18 18.24
C GLY A 152 -19.78 9.92 18.75
N LYS A 153 -19.28 8.67 18.68
CA LYS A 153 -17.96 8.25 19.18
C LYS A 153 -16.88 8.18 18.08
N GLY A 154 -17.10 8.92 16.98
CA GLY A 154 -16.16 8.98 15.84
C GLY A 154 -16.33 7.82 14.87
N ILE A 155 -15.50 7.81 13.82
CA ILE A 155 -15.62 6.87 12.69
C ILE A 155 -15.26 5.44 13.11
N GLY A 156 -14.25 5.28 13.98
CA GLY A 156 -13.78 3.97 14.42
C GLY A 156 -12.82 4.05 15.60
N LYS A 157 -12.54 2.91 16.20
CA LYS A 157 -11.47 2.73 17.18
C LYS A 157 -10.21 2.31 16.44
N LEU A 158 -9.11 3.03 16.64
CA LEU A 158 -7.84 2.67 16.07
C LEU A 158 -7.39 1.29 16.57
N GLN A 159 -7.21 0.34 15.66
CA GLN A 159 -6.76 -1.02 15.96
C GLN A 159 -5.26 -1.19 15.67
N SER A 160 -4.81 -0.67 14.53
CA SER A 160 -3.41 -0.75 14.13
C SER A 160 -3.00 0.44 13.31
N THR A 161 -1.70 0.76 13.37
CA THR A 161 -1.05 1.74 12.51
C THR A 161 0.23 1.16 11.95
N GLY A 162 0.53 1.51 10.71
CA GLY A 162 1.79 1.18 10.05
C GLY A 162 2.38 2.41 9.41
N THR A 163 3.69 2.53 9.48
CA THR A 163 4.44 3.59 8.82
C THR A 163 5.55 2.96 8.00
N SER A 164 5.66 3.36 6.74
CA SER A 164 6.78 2.98 5.90
C SER A 164 7.32 4.19 5.17
N PHE A 165 8.62 4.20 4.94
CA PHE A 165 9.27 5.22 4.14
C PHE A 165 10.14 4.56 3.08
N SER A 166 10.21 5.17 1.91
CA SER A 166 11.13 4.78 0.85
C SER A 166 11.96 5.99 0.42
N TYR A 167 13.24 5.76 0.25
CA TYR A 167 14.19 6.75 -0.25
C TYR A 167 14.93 6.18 -1.45
N SER A 168 14.79 6.84 -2.60
CA SER A 168 15.49 6.45 -3.84
C SER A 168 16.75 7.27 -4.01
N ILE A 169 17.90 6.61 -4.00
CA ILE A 169 19.21 7.22 -4.27
C ILE A 169 19.55 7.00 -5.74
N ASN A 170 19.57 8.07 -6.53
CA ASN A 170 20.03 8.06 -7.92
C ASN A 170 21.41 8.74 -8.02
N GLN A 171 22.08 8.57 -9.14
CA GLN A 171 23.40 9.15 -9.39
C GLN A 171 23.48 10.67 -9.12
N ASP A 172 22.40 11.41 -9.44
CA ASP A 172 22.35 12.86 -9.21
C ASP A 172 22.25 13.21 -7.72
N THR A 173 21.57 12.36 -6.93
CA THR A 173 21.49 12.52 -5.47
C THR A 173 22.83 12.19 -4.82
N PHE A 174 23.50 11.14 -5.33
CA PHE A 174 24.83 10.75 -4.87
C PHE A 174 25.88 11.84 -5.20
N LYS A 175 25.87 12.39 -6.41
CA LYS A 175 26.76 13.53 -6.79
C LYS A 175 26.50 14.78 -5.96
N LYS A 176 25.25 15.07 -5.58
CA LYS A 176 24.93 16.22 -4.71
C LYS A 176 25.37 16.02 -3.27
N LEU A 177 25.35 14.80 -2.76
CA LEU A 177 25.74 14.47 -1.38
C LEU A 177 27.26 14.33 -1.23
N PHE A 178 27.92 13.76 -2.23
CA PHE A 178 29.35 13.41 -2.16
C PHE A 178 30.22 14.19 -3.13
N GLY A 179 29.68 14.75 -4.23
CA GLY A 179 30.45 15.52 -5.23
C GLY A 179 30.91 16.90 -4.78
N LYS A 180 30.35 17.43 -3.69
CA LYS A 180 30.78 18.74 -3.16
C LYS A 180 32.11 18.69 -2.39
N LYS A 181 32.57 17.51 -1.96
CA LYS A 181 33.85 17.34 -1.29
C LYS A 181 35.06 17.28 -2.24
N GLU A 182 34.86 16.85 -3.49
CA GLU A 182 35.97 16.80 -4.45
C GLU A 182 36.27 18.15 -5.12
N ALA A 183 35.30 19.09 -5.15
CA ALA A 183 35.54 20.44 -5.69
C ALA A 183 36.30 21.35 -4.71
N ASP A 184 36.01 21.23 -3.41
CA ASP A 184 36.74 22.03 -2.35
C ASP A 184 38.18 21.54 -2.12
N ASP A 185 38.47 20.24 -2.40
CA ASP A 185 39.85 19.73 -2.31
C ASP A 185 40.68 20.05 -3.56
N LYS A 186 40.06 20.32 -4.72
CA LYS A 186 40.79 20.77 -5.91
C LYS A 186 41.11 22.27 -5.91
N GLU A 187 40.28 23.11 -5.30
CA GLU A 187 40.59 24.54 -5.12
C GLU A 187 41.66 24.78 -4.05
N LYS A 188 41.82 23.89 -3.06
CA LYS A 188 42.89 24.01 -2.05
C LYS A 188 44.25 23.45 -2.49
N LYS A 189 44.32 22.67 -3.59
CA LYS A 189 45.60 22.19 -4.16
C LYS A 189 46.11 22.99 -5.34
N GLY A 190 45.32 23.95 -5.87
CA GLY A 190 45.70 24.78 -7.02
C GLY A 190 46.46 26.05 -6.71
N ASN A 191 46.79 26.34 -5.44
CA ASN A 191 47.41 27.63 -5.06
C ASN A 191 48.71 27.48 -4.24
N LYS A 192 49.49 26.44 -4.50
CA LYS A 192 50.86 26.31 -4.02
C LYS A 192 51.70 25.61 -5.05
N ASP A 193 52.14 26.28 -6.07
CA ASP A 193 53.35 26.00 -6.85
C ASP A 193 53.41 27.00 -7.98
N THR A 194 53.82 28.24 -7.64
CA THR A 194 54.41 29.18 -8.57
C THR A 194 55.60 29.80 -7.80
N GLU A 195 56.75 29.37 -8.13
CA GLU A 195 58.04 30.03 -8.17
C GLU A 195 59.19 29.09 -7.84
N ALA A 196 59.85 28.61 -8.86
CA ALA A 196 61.31 28.43 -8.81
C ALA A 196 61.82 28.30 -10.26
N ASN A 197 62.51 29.33 -10.62
CA ASN A 197 63.34 29.65 -11.73
C ASN A 197 64.23 28.53 -12.30
N LEU A 198 64.37 28.59 -13.63
CA LEU A 198 65.36 28.15 -14.59
C LEU A 198 66.84 28.00 -14.07
N PRO A 199 67.71 27.27 -14.82
CA PRO A 199 68.15 27.71 -16.13
C PRO A 199 68.30 26.59 -17.20
N ASP A 200 68.27 27.08 -18.43
CA ASP A 200 68.70 26.60 -19.75
C ASP A 200 70.08 25.94 -19.74
N ASP A 201 70.19 24.78 -20.36
CA ASP A 201 71.39 24.40 -21.13
C ASP A 201 70.99 23.38 -22.24
N GLY A 202 71.25 23.83 -23.42
CA GLY A 202 71.10 23.06 -24.66
C GLY A 202 72.10 21.94 -24.78
N THR A 203 71.72 20.96 -25.52
CA THR A 203 72.46 20.37 -26.64
C THR A 203 71.77 19.06 -27.13
N LEU A 204 71.36 19.15 -28.35
CA LEU A 204 71.64 18.22 -29.49
C LEU A 204 71.47 16.69 -29.31
N GLY A 205 70.51 16.17 -30.03
CA GLY A 205 70.97 15.31 -31.05
C GLY A 205 70.47 13.87 -31.12
N ARG A 206 69.72 13.64 -32.18
CA ARG A 206 69.77 12.44 -33.01
C ARG A 206 68.82 11.30 -32.70
N ASN A 207 67.84 11.24 -33.61
CA ASN A 207 67.29 10.01 -34.14
C ASN A 207 68.40 9.16 -34.84
N PRO A 208 68.35 7.84 -34.86
CA PRO A 208 67.75 7.21 -36.01
C PRO A 208 67.04 5.84 -35.78
N ASN A 209 65.96 5.64 -36.52
CA ASN A 209 65.58 4.50 -37.36
C ASN A 209 65.88 3.05 -37.01
N GLU A 210 64.84 2.23 -37.29
CA GLU A 210 64.89 0.90 -37.97
C GLU A 210 65.25 -0.29 -37.09
N THR A 211 64.37 -1.19 -36.92
CA THR A 211 63.78 -2.14 -37.85
C THR A 211 62.47 -2.68 -37.27
#